data_610ff89d4f309fe8cc9ac69d07a0b4d3
#
_entry.id   610ff89d4f309fe8cc9ac69d07a0b4d3
#
_cell.length_a   1.000
_cell.length_b   1.000
_cell.length_c   1.000
_cell.angle_alpha   90.00
_cell.angle_beta   90.00
_cell.angle_gamma   90.00
#
_symmetry.space_group_name_H-M   'P 1'
#
loop_
_entity.id
_entity.type
_entity.pdbx_description
1 polymer ?
#
loop_
_entity_poly.entity_id
_entity_poly.type
_entity_poly.pdbx_seq_one_letter_code
_entity_poly.pdbx_strand_id
1 'polypeptide(L)'
;MSVIRLDGFVIGMSERMLCLHVVDGKTLMLNGYAVVRISDIRSFRVDETAFIDRALRLLGRTPMALNAIDLSSWGPLLTSMQSQYPFATIWTEKDAPRSAFIGKLVSQSARSVVIEAASVIGHWDGQQKFAFKDITMVDLGDGYVNALAAPIVHEASPA
;
A
#
# COMPACT_ATOMS: atom_id res chain seq x y z
N MET A 1 13.96 4.35 -17.05
CA MET A 1 13.51 3.83 -15.74
C MET A 1 12.51 4.80 -15.15
N SER A 2 11.27 4.37 -14.98
CA SER A 2 10.16 5.23 -14.51
C SER A 2 10.27 5.42 -12.98
N VAL A 3 10.12 6.64 -12.46
CA VAL A 3 10.14 6.95 -11.02
C VAL A 3 8.70 7.14 -10.53
N ILE A 4 8.31 6.49 -9.44
CA ILE A 4 7.03 6.77 -8.76
C ILE A 4 7.26 8.01 -7.90
N ARG A 5 6.36 8.97 -8.01
CA ARG A 5 6.25 10.04 -7.06
C ARG A 5 5.10 9.72 -6.10
N LEU A 6 5.40 9.79 -4.83
CA LEU A 6 4.42 9.71 -3.75
C LEU A 6 4.42 11.03 -3.00
N ASP A 7 3.25 11.59 -2.82
CA ASP A 7 3.03 12.74 -1.95
C ASP A 7 2.25 12.25 -0.71
N GLY A 8 2.68 12.62 0.49
CA GLY A 8 2.04 12.12 1.71
C GLY A 8 2.72 12.56 2.99
N PHE A 9 2.14 12.15 4.09
CA PHE A 9 2.65 12.40 5.43
C PHE A 9 3.37 11.16 5.96
N VAL A 10 4.58 11.33 6.46
CA VAL A 10 5.30 10.25 7.15
C VAL A 10 4.56 9.95 8.44
N ILE A 11 4.03 8.74 8.56
CA ILE A 11 3.27 8.28 9.73
C ILE A 11 3.94 7.14 10.48
N GLY A 12 4.97 6.56 9.89
CA GLY A 12 5.77 5.51 10.52
C GLY A 12 7.09 5.29 9.77
N MET A 13 8.09 4.87 10.50
CA MET A 13 9.42 4.60 9.94
C MET A 13 10.14 3.56 10.80
N SER A 14 10.90 2.70 10.15
CA SER A 14 11.92 1.83 10.76
C SER A 14 13.28 2.11 10.11
N GLU A 15 14.29 1.33 10.47
CA GLU A 15 15.60 1.41 9.79
C GLU A 15 15.54 1.05 8.30
N ARG A 16 14.51 0.30 7.88
CA ARG A 16 14.41 -0.27 6.53
C ARG A 16 13.24 0.25 5.72
N MET A 17 12.17 0.69 6.37
CA MET A 17 10.91 1.01 5.73
C MET A 17 10.36 2.35 6.17
N LEU A 18 9.71 3.02 5.23
CA LEU A 18 8.99 4.27 5.43
C LEU A 18 7.51 4.04 5.09
N CYS A 19 6.61 4.47 5.98
CA CYS A 19 5.18 4.46 5.75
C CYS A 19 4.65 5.87 5.60
N LEU A 20 3.90 6.11 4.53
CA LEU A 20 3.23 7.36 4.23
C LEU A 20 1.72 7.17 4.28
N HIS A 21 1.00 8.13 4.89
CA HIS A 21 -0.40 8.36 4.57
C HIS A 21 -0.44 9.18 3.29
N VAL A 22 -0.87 8.56 2.20
CA VAL A 22 -0.76 9.12 0.85
C VAL A 22 -1.76 10.25 0.66
N VAL A 23 -1.34 11.30 -0.01
CA VAL A 23 -2.21 12.38 -0.51
C VAL A 23 -2.40 12.19 -2.01
N ASP A 24 -3.64 12.05 -2.45
CA ASP A 24 -3.96 12.07 -3.86
C ASP A 24 -3.75 13.48 -4.42
N GLY A 25 -2.80 13.60 -5.34
CA GLY A 25 -2.38 14.91 -5.88
C GLY A 25 -3.46 15.62 -6.72
N LYS A 26 -4.52 14.92 -7.14
CA LYS A 26 -5.62 15.52 -7.92
C LYS A 26 -6.72 16.05 -7.03
N THR A 27 -7.06 15.30 -5.99
CA THR A 27 -8.19 15.61 -5.10
C THR A 27 -7.74 16.29 -3.82
N LEU A 28 -6.44 16.29 -3.51
CA LEU A 28 -5.85 16.72 -2.23
C LEU A 28 -6.50 15.98 -1.05
N MET A 29 -6.83 14.71 -1.23
CA MET A 29 -7.43 13.88 -0.20
C MET A 29 -6.45 12.82 0.28
N LEU A 30 -6.56 12.46 1.56
CA LEU A 30 -5.87 11.30 2.10
C LEU A 30 -6.45 10.03 1.47
N ASN A 31 -5.59 9.18 0.89
CA ASN A 31 -6.01 8.00 0.14
C ASN A 31 -5.12 6.80 0.43
N GLY A 32 -5.38 6.16 1.56
CA GLY A 32 -4.64 4.97 1.97
C GLY A 32 -3.19 5.23 2.34
N TYR A 33 -2.43 4.17 2.38
CA TYR A 33 -1.05 4.16 2.87
C TYR A 33 -0.13 3.50 1.86
N ALA A 34 1.09 4.01 1.76
CA ALA A 34 2.16 3.39 0.99
C ALA A 34 3.35 3.08 1.91
N VAL A 35 3.82 1.85 1.86
CA VAL A 35 5.05 1.43 2.53
C VAL A 35 6.11 1.18 1.48
N VAL A 36 7.27 1.80 1.64
CA VAL A 36 8.41 1.69 0.72
C VAL A 36 9.67 1.31 1.47
N ARG A 37 10.60 0.61 0.82
CA ARG A 37 11.95 0.42 1.37
C ARG A 37 12.73 1.74 1.26
N ILE A 38 13.40 2.13 2.35
CA ILE A 38 14.21 3.35 2.37
C ILE A 38 15.33 3.28 1.33
N SER A 39 15.92 2.11 1.10
CA SER A 39 16.97 1.91 0.08
C SER A 39 16.50 2.14 -1.36
N ASP A 40 15.20 2.10 -1.63
CA ASP A 40 14.63 2.29 -2.95
C ASP A 40 14.22 3.75 -3.21
N ILE A 41 14.29 4.60 -2.17
CA ILE A 41 14.00 6.03 -2.27
C ILE A 41 15.18 6.75 -2.94
N ARG A 42 14.95 7.34 -4.10
CA ARG A 42 16.00 8.07 -4.85
C ARG A 42 16.16 9.50 -4.40
N SER A 43 15.07 10.16 -4.08
CA SER A 43 15.05 11.54 -3.60
C SER A 43 13.78 11.81 -2.82
N PHE A 44 13.85 12.79 -1.94
CA PHE A 44 12.67 13.31 -1.24
C PHE A 44 12.74 14.83 -1.15
N ARG A 45 11.59 15.44 -0.96
CA ARG A 45 11.44 16.87 -0.64
C ARG A 45 10.45 17.00 0.50
N VAL A 46 10.70 17.94 1.37
CA VAL A 46 9.75 18.37 2.39
C VAL A 46 8.96 19.55 1.85
N ASP A 47 7.64 19.54 2.01
CA ASP A 47 6.82 20.72 1.67
C ASP A 47 6.95 21.77 2.77
N GLU A 48 7.74 22.79 2.50
CA GLU A 48 7.97 23.91 3.42
C GLU A 48 6.78 24.88 3.49
N THR A 49 5.84 24.81 2.53
CA THR A 49 4.69 25.71 2.49
C THR A 49 3.60 25.31 3.47
N ALA A 50 3.60 24.06 3.93
CA ALA A 50 2.56 23.45 4.75
C ALA A 50 1.14 23.64 4.17
N PHE A 51 1.02 23.91 2.86
CA PHE A 51 -0.27 24.18 2.20
C PHE A 51 -1.21 22.98 2.32
N ILE A 52 -0.73 21.78 2.00
CA ILE A 52 -1.53 20.55 2.03
C ILE A 52 -2.00 20.24 3.45
N ASP A 53 -1.12 20.33 4.44
CA ASP A 53 -1.46 20.12 5.86
C ASP A 53 -2.55 21.11 6.32
N ARG A 54 -2.39 22.39 5.99
CA ARG A 54 -3.37 23.42 6.32
C ARG A 54 -4.71 23.18 5.63
N ALA A 55 -4.72 22.82 4.35
CA ALA A 55 -5.95 22.54 3.60
C ALA A 55 -6.70 21.34 4.19
N LEU A 56 -6.00 20.24 4.49
CA LEU A 56 -6.59 19.07 5.11
C LEU A 56 -7.19 19.36 6.47
N ARG A 57 -6.48 20.12 7.34
CA ARG A 57 -7.00 20.53 8.66
C ARG A 57 -8.27 21.35 8.55
N LEU A 58 -8.34 22.30 7.61
CA LEU A 58 -9.54 23.11 7.37
C LEU A 58 -10.72 22.27 6.87
N LEU A 59 -10.46 21.17 6.18
CA LEU A 59 -11.46 20.19 5.74
C LEU A 59 -11.79 19.13 6.81
N GLY A 60 -11.27 19.26 8.02
CA GLY A 60 -11.48 18.30 9.11
C GLY A 60 -10.80 16.95 8.88
N ARG A 61 -9.73 16.92 8.09
CA ARG A 61 -8.97 15.71 7.75
C ARG A 61 -7.57 15.79 8.33
N THR A 62 -7.17 14.76 9.03
CA THR A 62 -5.82 14.66 9.61
C THR A 62 -5.17 13.34 9.21
N PRO A 63 -3.86 13.35 8.91
CA PRO A 63 -3.11 12.11 8.73
C PRO A 63 -3.23 11.22 9.98
N MET A 64 -3.46 9.94 9.77
CA MET A 64 -3.60 8.97 10.86
C MET A 64 -2.46 7.97 10.81
N ALA A 65 -1.87 7.66 11.96
CA ALA A 65 -0.92 6.58 12.08
C ALA A 65 -1.60 5.21 11.92
N LEU A 66 -0.85 4.25 11.38
CA LEU A 66 -1.27 2.86 11.37
C LEU A 66 -1.00 2.23 12.74
N ASN A 67 -2.06 1.77 13.41
CA ASN A 67 -1.90 1.06 14.67
C ASN A 67 -1.48 -0.40 14.44
N ALA A 68 -0.53 -0.88 15.24
CA ALA A 68 -0.09 -2.27 15.27
C ALA A 68 0.46 -2.82 13.92
N ILE A 69 0.99 -1.96 13.06
CA ILE A 69 1.66 -2.37 11.82
C ILE A 69 3.17 -2.51 12.07
N ASP A 70 3.71 -3.67 11.72
CA ASP A 70 5.14 -3.95 11.88
C ASP A 70 5.93 -3.56 10.63
N LEU A 71 6.73 -2.51 10.72
CA LEU A 71 7.55 -1.99 9.62
C LEU A 71 8.97 -2.58 9.60
N SER A 72 9.24 -3.67 10.30
CA SER A 72 10.59 -4.25 10.35
C SER A 72 11.04 -4.87 9.02
N SER A 73 10.10 -5.49 8.28
CA SER A 73 10.32 -6.05 6.95
C SER A 73 8.98 -6.42 6.28
N TRP A 74 9.02 -6.85 5.01
CA TRP A 74 7.81 -7.18 4.25
C TRP A 74 6.95 -8.29 4.88
N GLY A 75 7.55 -9.35 5.42
CA GLY A 75 6.79 -10.43 6.04
C GLY A 75 5.98 -9.97 7.25
N PRO A 76 6.61 -9.42 8.31
CA PRO A 76 5.92 -8.83 9.45
C PRO A 76 4.88 -7.76 9.07
N LEU A 77 5.22 -6.88 8.12
CA LEU A 77 4.27 -5.89 7.61
C LEU A 77 2.99 -6.56 7.10
N LEU A 78 3.13 -7.48 6.13
CA LEU A 78 2.00 -8.14 5.49
C LEU A 78 1.16 -8.97 6.47
N THR A 79 1.80 -9.58 7.47
CA THR A 79 1.08 -10.29 8.54
C THR A 79 0.30 -9.34 9.43
N SER A 80 0.93 -8.26 9.89
CA SER A 80 0.31 -7.33 10.84
C SER A 80 -0.83 -6.52 10.22
N MET A 81 -0.82 -6.30 8.91
CA MET A 81 -1.86 -5.53 8.23
C MET A 81 -3.16 -6.31 8.00
N GLN A 82 -3.12 -7.65 7.94
CA GLN A 82 -4.24 -8.49 7.46
C GLN A 82 -5.58 -8.23 8.17
N SER A 83 -5.55 -7.94 9.47
CA SER A 83 -6.76 -7.70 10.26
C SER A 83 -7.46 -6.38 9.92
N GLN A 84 -6.70 -5.39 9.49
CA GLN A 84 -7.20 -4.05 9.17
C GLN A 84 -7.36 -3.83 7.66
N TYR A 85 -6.43 -4.41 6.89
CA TYR A 85 -6.35 -4.27 5.43
C TYR A 85 -6.22 -5.65 4.80
N PRO A 86 -7.33 -6.36 4.57
CA PRO A 86 -7.29 -7.72 4.01
C PRO A 86 -6.76 -7.76 2.57
N PHE A 87 -6.82 -6.64 1.85
CA PHE A 87 -6.26 -6.49 0.52
C PHE A 87 -5.09 -5.50 0.53
N ALA A 88 -4.08 -5.80 -0.28
CA ALA A 88 -2.94 -4.92 -0.53
C ALA A 88 -2.61 -4.87 -2.01
N THR A 89 -1.99 -3.77 -2.44
CA THR A 89 -1.34 -3.69 -3.74
C THR A 89 0.15 -3.95 -3.57
N ILE A 90 0.66 -4.98 -4.21
CA ILE A 90 2.10 -5.29 -4.25
C ILE A 90 2.69 -4.76 -5.54
N TRP A 91 3.71 -3.92 -5.42
CA TRP A 91 4.45 -3.37 -6.54
C TRP A 91 5.81 -4.06 -6.68
N THR A 92 6.14 -4.44 -7.91
CA THR A 92 7.44 -5.03 -8.24
C THR A 92 8.08 -4.28 -9.40
N GLU A 93 9.42 -4.23 -9.42
CA GLU A 93 10.15 -3.63 -10.54
C GLU A 93 10.65 -4.66 -11.55
N LYS A 94 10.41 -5.94 -11.29
CA LYS A 94 11.01 -7.04 -12.07
C LYS A 94 10.42 -7.16 -13.47
N ASP A 95 9.14 -6.83 -13.60
CA ASP A 95 8.40 -6.92 -14.84
C ASP A 95 8.22 -5.51 -15.39
N ALA A 96 8.85 -5.21 -16.53
CA ALA A 96 8.61 -3.95 -17.23
C ALA A 96 7.37 -4.10 -18.13
N PRO A 97 6.42 -3.18 -18.09
CA PRO A 97 6.30 -2.00 -17.24
C PRO A 97 5.80 -2.37 -15.84
N ARG A 98 6.10 -1.56 -14.83
CA ARG A 98 5.69 -1.72 -13.42
C ARG A 98 4.39 -2.46 -13.25
N SER A 99 4.45 -3.61 -12.58
CA SER A 99 3.28 -4.41 -12.32
C SER A 99 2.82 -4.17 -10.88
N ALA A 100 1.57 -3.78 -10.75
CA ALA A 100 0.85 -3.70 -9.50
C ALA A 100 -0.11 -4.88 -9.42
N PHE A 101 -0.05 -5.62 -8.33
CA PHE A 101 -0.91 -6.78 -8.11
C PHE A 101 -1.73 -6.55 -6.85
N ILE A 102 -3.03 -6.47 -7.00
CA ILE A 102 -3.97 -6.33 -5.88
C ILE A 102 -4.39 -7.72 -5.46
N GLY A 103 -4.40 -8.00 -4.16
CA GLY A 103 -4.86 -9.29 -3.68
C GLY A 103 -4.86 -9.43 -2.16
N LYS A 104 -5.36 -10.59 -1.74
CA LYS A 104 -5.42 -11.00 -0.35
C LYS A 104 -4.25 -11.93 -0.05
N LEU A 105 -3.60 -11.74 1.10
CA LEU A 105 -2.53 -12.63 1.56
C LEU A 105 -3.08 -14.04 1.80
N VAL A 106 -2.45 -15.03 1.19
CA VAL A 106 -2.77 -16.46 1.37
C VAL A 106 -1.77 -17.14 2.28
N SER A 107 -0.49 -16.95 2.00
CA SER A 107 0.60 -17.56 2.78
C SER A 107 1.90 -16.79 2.60
N GLN A 108 2.82 -17.01 3.50
CA GLN A 108 4.18 -16.47 3.39
C GLN A 108 5.23 -17.45 3.88
N SER A 109 6.45 -17.27 3.39
CA SER A 109 7.66 -17.92 3.84
C SER A 109 8.67 -16.88 4.33
N ALA A 110 9.84 -17.31 4.75
CA ALA A 110 10.92 -16.38 5.12
C ALA A 110 11.37 -15.45 3.98
N ARG A 111 11.09 -15.77 2.70
CA ARG A 111 11.62 -15.04 1.54
C ARG A 111 10.57 -14.61 0.53
N SER A 112 9.32 -15.00 0.71
CA SER A 112 8.27 -14.74 -0.28
C SER A 112 6.88 -14.68 0.35
N VAL A 113 5.97 -14.07 -0.38
CA VAL A 113 4.54 -14.03 -0.10
C VAL A 113 3.76 -14.61 -1.28
N VAL A 114 2.63 -15.23 -0.98
CA VAL A 114 1.62 -15.65 -1.96
C VAL A 114 0.35 -14.87 -1.67
N ILE A 115 -0.18 -14.21 -2.69
CA ILE A 115 -1.48 -13.56 -2.65
C ILE A 115 -2.45 -14.28 -3.58
N GLU A 116 -3.73 -14.25 -3.26
CA GLU A 116 -4.79 -14.50 -4.20
C GLU A 116 -5.12 -13.18 -4.88
N ALA A 117 -4.77 -13.10 -6.17
CA ALA A 117 -4.85 -11.85 -6.93
C ALA A 117 -6.29 -11.55 -7.35
N ALA A 118 -6.66 -10.29 -7.32
CA ALA A 118 -7.90 -9.78 -7.87
C ALA A 118 -7.66 -9.17 -9.26
N SER A 119 -8.49 -9.53 -10.21
CA SER A 119 -8.52 -8.90 -11.54
C SER A 119 -9.08 -7.48 -11.46
N VAL A 120 -8.84 -6.68 -12.50
CA VAL A 120 -9.35 -5.29 -12.59
C VAL A 120 -10.87 -5.16 -12.64
N ILE A 121 -11.59 -6.26 -12.78
CA ILE A 121 -13.06 -6.31 -12.79
C ILE A 121 -13.64 -6.96 -11.52
N GLY A 122 -12.84 -7.11 -10.47
CA GLY A 122 -13.30 -7.58 -9.16
C GLY A 122 -13.59 -9.08 -9.08
N HIS A 123 -12.86 -9.91 -9.80
CA HIS A 123 -12.89 -11.36 -9.70
C HIS A 123 -11.52 -11.91 -9.27
N TRP A 124 -11.51 -13.11 -8.68
CA TRP A 124 -10.25 -13.79 -8.39
C TRP A 124 -9.52 -14.21 -9.67
N ASP A 125 -8.23 -13.91 -9.74
CA ASP A 125 -7.33 -14.17 -10.89
C ASP A 125 -6.22 -15.18 -10.56
N GLY A 126 -6.45 -15.98 -9.53
CA GLY A 126 -5.53 -17.00 -9.07
C GLY A 126 -4.39 -16.51 -8.19
N GLN A 127 -3.54 -17.45 -7.79
CA GLN A 127 -2.46 -17.16 -6.85
C GLN A 127 -1.20 -16.63 -7.55
N GLN A 128 -0.62 -15.59 -6.96
CA GLN A 128 0.63 -14.98 -7.41
C GLN A 128 1.65 -15.03 -6.28
N LYS A 129 2.90 -15.39 -6.61
CA LYS A 129 4.00 -15.46 -5.66
C LYS A 129 5.03 -14.37 -5.93
N PHE A 130 5.40 -13.64 -4.88
CA PHE A 130 6.41 -12.58 -4.94
C PHE A 130 7.55 -12.86 -3.97
N ALA A 131 8.78 -12.78 -4.45
CA ALA A 131 9.92 -12.77 -3.55
C ALA A 131 10.05 -11.39 -2.87
N PHE A 132 10.31 -11.34 -1.58
CA PHE A 132 10.42 -10.09 -0.83
C PHE A 132 11.47 -9.12 -1.38
N LYS A 133 12.55 -9.65 -1.97
CA LYS A 133 13.58 -8.83 -2.60
C LYS A 133 13.07 -8.05 -3.83
N ASP A 134 12.02 -8.54 -4.49
CA ASP A 134 11.46 -7.97 -5.71
C ASP A 134 10.34 -6.96 -5.42
N ILE A 135 9.81 -6.94 -4.18
CA ILE A 135 8.78 -5.98 -3.74
C ILE A 135 9.45 -4.63 -3.47
N THR A 136 8.96 -3.59 -4.11
CA THR A 136 9.45 -2.22 -3.96
C THR A 136 8.53 -1.35 -3.13
N MET A 137 7.22 -1.61 -3.20
CA MET A 137 6.20 -0.87 -2.48
C MET A 137 4.98 -1.76 -2.19
N VAL A 138 4.30 -1.47 -1.11
CA VAL A 138 2.99 -2.05 -0.77
C VAL A 138 2.04 -0.92 -0.43
N ASP A 139 0.88 -0.85 -1.13
CA ASP A 139 -0.20 0.08 -0.82
C ASP A 139 -1.31 -0.62 -0.05
N LEU A 140 -1.91 0.10 0.89
CA LEU A 140 -2.93 -0.38 1.81
C LEU A 140 -4.10 0.60 1.88
N GLY A 141 -5.33 0.09 1.80
CA GLY A 141 -6.52 0.86 2.16
C GLY A 141 -6.85 2.04 1.25
N ASP A 142 -6.29 2.10 0.04
CA ASP A 142 -6.68 3.12 -0.93
C ASP A 142 -8.09 2.89 -1.49
N GLY A 143 -8.71 3.96 -1.99
CA GLY A 143 -10.09 3.92 -2.45
C GLY A 143 -10.33 2.97 -3.61
N TYR A 144 -9.36 2.79 -4.50
CA TYR A 144 -9.47 1.87 -5.64
C TYR A 144 -9.46 0.41 -5.18
N VAL A 145 -8.52 0.04 -4.31
CA VAL A 145 -8.44 -1.32 -3.73
C VAL A 145 -9.70 -1.65 -2.96
N ASN A 146 -10.22 -0.71 -2.15
CA ASN A 146 -11.45 -0.91 -1.40
C ASN A 146 -12.66 -1.13 -2.32
N ALA A 147 -12.78 -0.36 -3.41
CA ALA A 147 -13.84 -0.52 -4.39
C ALA A 147 -13.76 -1.84 -5.15
N LEU A 148 -12.53 -2.28 -5.49
CA LEU A 148 -12.29 -3.55 -6.17
C LEU A 148 -12.58 -4.75 -5.26
N ALA A 149 -12.22 -4.65 -3.99
CA ALA A 149 -12.43 -5.71 -3.01
C ALA A 149 -13.90 -5.90 -2.63
N ALA A 150 -14.72 -4.86 -2.69
CA ALA A 150 -16.11 -4.88 -2.23
C ALA A 150 -16.96 -6.00 -2.87
N PRO A 151 -17.02 -6.18 -4.20
CA PRO A 151 -17.78 -7.28 -4.80
C PRO A 151 -17.23 -8.65 -4.41
N ILE A 152 -15.90 -8.83 -4.35
CA ILE A 152 -15.26 -10.09 -3.98
C ILE A 152 -15.64 -10.50 -2.56
N VAL A 153 -15.64 -9.55 -1.62
CA VAL A 153 -16.02 -9.79 -0.22
C VAL A 153 -17.51 -10.10 -0.10
N HIS A 154 -18.35 -9.42 -0.88
CA HIS A 154 -19.80 -9.62 -0.86
C HIS A 154 -20.20 -11.00 -1.39
N GLU A 155 -19.58 -11.46 -2.48
CA GLU A 155 -19.83 -12.80 -3.05
C GLU A 155 -19.34 -13.93 -2.14
N ALA A 156 -18.34 -13.71 -1.29
CA ALA A 156 -17.81 -14.69 -0.37
C ALA A 156 -18.61 -14.82 0.93
N SER A 157 -19.62 -13.97 1.17
CA SER A 157 -20.50 -14.03 2.35
C SER A 157 -21.79 -14.72 1.96
N PRO A 158 -21.98 -16.02 2.29
CA PRO A 158 -23.27 -16.68 2.07
C PRO A 158 -24.35 -16.00 2.92
N ALA A 159 -25.51 -15.79 2.32
CA ALA A 159 -26.71 -15.26 2.97
C ALA A 159 -27.21 -16.21 4.08
#